data_ec6fc7e6c3d81d9e7d28c8b5a969fdaf
#
_entry.id   ec6fc7e6c3d81d9e7d28c8b5a969fdaf
#
_cell.length_a   1.000
_cell.length_b   1.000
_cell.length_c   1.000
_cell.angle_alpha   90.00
_cell.angle_beta   90.00
_cell.angle_gamma   90.00
#
_symmetry.space_group_name_H-M   'P 1'
#
loop_
_entity.id
_entity.type
_entity.pdbx_description
1 polymer ?
#
loop_
_entity_poly.entity_id
_entity_poly.type
_entity_poly.pdbx_seq_one_letter_code
_entity_poly.pdbx_strand_id
1 'polypeptide(L)'
;MLKTSPLSGIYRNHSVKLTEVSGWQIAEYFGNKERESQHLHKDSVLIDWSHIGKISLSKGNAPKAAEQVFKGTSKLEPLTTAAKQDMAVLCLTRNDYLILCQPGMETELLEKIDPQITTVTDQTGSQGCLVLGGPRRDEVLQRSTAVDLRRDKIVAGSVLQSSIHTVGMTLYRTKNFDIMVHPRNLSESLYDALMDVGIGVGMVPGGIATVPVSFEEDK
;
A
#
# COMPACT_ATOMS: atom_id res chain seq x y z
N MET A 1 -5.66 -17.70 15.12
CA MET A 1 -4.51 -16.99 15.72
C MET A 1 -4.53 -15.56 15.19
N LEU A 2 -4.50 -14.55 16.04
CA LEU A 2 -4.50 -13.14 15.64
C LEU A 2 -3.14 -12.79 15.01
N LYS A 3 -3.18 -12.23 13.79
CA LYS A 3 -1.99 -11.73 13.09
C LYS A 3 -1.66 -10.32 13.59
N THR A 4 -0.38 -10.01 13.76
CA THR A 4 0.06 -8.67 14.19
C THR A 4 0.67 -7.90 13.02
N SER A 5 0.47 -6.59 13.01
CA SER A 5 1.15 -5.69 12.07
C SER A 5 2.68 -5.78 12.24
N PRO A 6 3.46 -5.59 11.17
CA PRO A 6 4.90 -5.41 11.28
C PRO A 6 5.31 -4.17 12.10
N LEU A 7 4.40 -3.20 12.31
CA LEU A 7 4.61 -2.03 13.15
C LEU A 7 4.14 -2.21 14.60
N SER A 8 3.91 -3.45 15.05
CA SER A 8 3.48 -3.72 16.44
C SER A 8 4.46 -3.21 17.50
N GLY A 9 5.76 -3.10 17.17
CA GLY A 9 6.77 -2.44 18.00
C GLY A 9 6.51 -0.95 18.17
N ILE A 10 6.23 -0.26 17.06
CA ILE A 10 5.86 1.16 17.03
C ILE A 10 4.59 1.41 17.84
N TYR A 11 3.57 0.57 17.68
CA TYR A 11 2.29 0.71 18.39
C TYR A 11 2.44 0.72 19.91
N ARG A 12 3.37 -0.10 20.46
CA ARG A 12 3.62 -0.18 21.91
C ARG A 12 4.21 1.12 22.48
N ASN A 13 4.93 1.87 21.66
CA ASN A 13 5.60 3.10 22.08
C ASN A 13 4.74 4.36 21.94
N HIS A 14 3.53 4.21 21.41
CA HIS A 14 2.58 5.30 21.18
C HIS A 14 1.22 4.99 21.82
N SER A 15 0.43 6.03 22.09
CA SER A 15 -0.98 5.88 22.54
C SER A 15 -1.86 5.48 21.37
N VAL A 16 -1.80 4.19 20.98
CA VAL A 16 -2.52 3.66 19.82
C VAL A 16 -3.76 2.91 20.28
N LYS A 17 -4.91 3.22 19.69
CA LYS A 17 -6.07 2.34 19.76
C LYS A 17 -5.94 1.29 18.67
N LEU A 18 -6.01 0.02 19.07
CA LEU A 18 -5.97 -1.12 18.17
C LEU A 18 -7.39 -1.60 17.86
N THR A 19 -7.57 -2.13 16.66
CA THR A 19 -8.78 -2.84 16.23
C THR A 19 -8.42 -4.13 15.52
N GLU A 20 -9.40 -5.01 15.34
CA GLU A 20 -9.24 -6.25 14.59
C GLU A 20 -9.95 -6.14 13.24
N VAL A 21 -9.22 -6.43 12.16
CA VAL A 21 -9.75 -6.48 10.80
C VAL A 21 -9.28 -7.77 10.13
N SER A 22 -10.21 -8.66 9.76
CA SER A 22 -9.92 -9.94 9.09
C SER A 22 -8.81 -10.76 9.76
N GLY A 23 -8.84 -10.80 11.11
CA GLY A 23 -7.86 -11.53 11.91
C GLY A 23 -6.51 -10.84 12.05
N TRP A 24 -6.40 -9.55 11.69
CA TRP A 24 -5.22 -8.72 11.92
C TRP A 24 -5.47 -7.70 13.02
N GLN A 25 -4.53 -7.56 13.94
CA GLN A 25 -4.49 -6.44 14.88
C GLN A 25 -3.75 -5.26 14.24
N ILE A 26 -4.46 -4.14 14.07
CA ILE A 26 -3.99 -2.95 13.36
C ILE A 26 -4.35 -1.67 14.14
N ALA A 27 -3.62 -0.58 13.90
CA ALA A 27 -3.92 0.71 14.50
C ALA A 27 -5.23 1.28 13.94
N GLU A 28 -6.21 1.49 14.81
CA GLU A 28 -7.44 2.21 14.48
C GLU A 28 -7.17 3.71 14.39
N TYR A 29 -6.45 4.27 15.40
CA TYR A 29 -5.92 5.64 15.40
C TYR A 29 -4.78 5.78 16.43
N PHE A 30 -3.97 6.84 16.28
CA PHE A 30 -2.88 7.23 17.17
C PHE A 30 -3.32 8.40 18.06
N GLY A 31 -3.74 8.12 19.29
CA GLY A 31 -4.13 9.11 20.29
C GLY A 31 -5.44 9.82 19.99
N ASN A 32 -5.56 10.54 18.87
CA ASN A 32 -6.74 11.35 18.56
C ASN A 32 -7.08 11.34 17.07
N LYS A 33 -8.24 10.76 16.72
CA LYS A 33 -8.73 10.62 15.33
C LYS A 33 -9.00 11.97 14.66
N GLU A 34 -9.54 12.94 15.38
CA GLU A 34 -9.86 14.27 14.86
C GLU A 34 -8.58 15.00 14.46
N ARG A 35 -7.50 14.85 15.25
CA ARG A 35 -6.18 15.40 14.94
C ARG A 35 -5.60 14.78 13.68
N GLU A 36 -5.67 13.46 13.54
CA GLU A 36 -5.22 12.77 12.33
C GLU A 36 -5.97 13.26 11.08
N SER A 37 -7.31 13.40 11.19
CA SER A 37 -8.13 13.92 10.11
C SER A 37 -7.75 15.36 9.72
N GLN A 38 -7.45 16.22 10.70
CA GLN A 38 -6.97 17.59 10.43
C GLN A 38 -5.65 17.59 9.68
N HIS A 39 -4.68 16.74 10.07
CA HIS A 39 -3.40 16.62 9.37
C HIS A 39 -3.55 16.01 7.98
N LEU A 40 -4.49 15.06 7.79
CA LEU A 40 -4.80 14.50 6.46
C LEU A 40 -5.26 15.60 5.47
N HIS A 41 -6.01 16.58 5.95
CA HIS A 41 -6.50 17.70 5.11
C HIS A 41 -5.49 18.82 4.92
N LYS A 42 -4.58 19.03 5.87
CA LYS A 42 -3.69 20.19 5.90
C LYS A 42 -2.22 19.85 5.62
N ASP A 43 -1.75 18.74 6.09
CA ASP A 43 -0.34 18.33 6.08
C ASP A 43 -0.17 16.96 5.43
N SER A 44 0.23 15.95 6.20
CA SER A 44 0.34 14.54 5.76
C SER A 44 0.09 13.58 6.90
N VAL A 45 -0.34 12.37 6.55
CA VAL A 45 -0.53 11.26 7.50
C VAL A 45 0.10 9.99 6.93
N LEU A 46 0.86 9.26 7.77
CA LEU A 46 1.43 7.96 7.45
C LEU A 46 0.64 6.86 8.16
N ILE A 47 0.10 5.91 7.39
CA ILE A 47 -0.86 4.90 7.86
C ILE A 47 -0.35 3.51 7.52
N ASP A 48 -0.54 2.58 8.44
CA ASP A 48 -0.24 1.16 8.21
C ASP A 48 -1.45 0.42 7.63
N TRP A 49 -1.30 -0.04 6.38
CA TRP A 49 -2.24 -0.92 5.69
C TRP A 49 -1.69 -2.34 5.52
N SER A 50 -0.76 -2.79 6.35
CA SER A 50 -0.13 -4.12 6.20
C SER A 50 -1.10 -5.30 6.28
N HIS A 51 -2.33 -5.06 6.72
CA HIS A 51 -3.41 -6.04 6.79
C HIS A 51 -4.16 -6.26 5.46
N ILE A 52 -3.94 -5.44 4.43
CA ILE A 52 -4.54 -5.66 3.10
C ILE A 52 -3.99 -6.94 2.45
N GLY A 53 -4.76 -7.56 1.56
CA GLY A 53 -4.31 -8.69 0.77
C GLY A 53 -3.28 -8.27 -0.29
N LYS A 54 -2.27 -9.12 -0.49
CA LYS A 54 -1.20 -8.93 -1.47
C LYS A 54 -0.90 -10.24 -2.17
N ILE A 55 -1.26 -10.36 -3.46
CA ILE A 55 -1.07 -11.58 -4.26
C ILE A 55 -0.17 -11.24 -5.43
N SER A 56 0.93 -11.94 -5.59
CA SER A 56 1.78 -11.80 -6.76
C SER A 56 1.48 -12.87 -7.80
N LEU A 57 1.48 -12.45 -9.06
CA LEU A 57 1.42 -13.31 -10.24
C LEU A 57 2.73 -13.15 -11.00
N SER A 58 3.42 -14.25 -11.28
CA SER A 58 4.72 -14.21 -11.96
C SER A 58 4.91 -15.43 -12.84
N LYS A 59 5.74 -15.30 -13.87
CA LYS A 59 6.01 -16.35 -14.85
C LYS A 59 4.76 -16.76 -15.65
N GLY A 60 4.90 -17.69 -16.57
CA GLY A 60 3.79 -18.20 -17.38
C GLY A 60 3.02 -17.08 -18.11
N ASN A 61 1.68 -17.11 -17.99
CA ASN A 61 0.79 -16.10 -18.56
C ASN A 61 0.09 -15.29 -17.46
N ALA A 62 0.88 -14.50 -16.71
CA ALA A 62 0.36 -13.64 -15.63
C ALA A 62 -0.70 -12.64 -16.11
N PRO A 63 -0.63 -12.04 -17.33
CA PRO A 63 -1.71 -11.21 -17.86
C PRO A 63 -3.06 -11.92 -17.93
N LYS A 64 -3.07 -13.17 -18.44
CA LYS A 64 -4.30 -13.99 -18.51
C LYS A 64 -4.83 -14.33 -17.11
N ALA A 65 -3.96 -14.59 -16.16
CA ALA A 65 -4.32 -14.85 -14.76
C ALA A 65 -4.93 -13.61 -14.09
N ALA A 66 -4.35 -12.44 -14.28
CA ALA A 66 -4.89 -11.18 -13.77
C ALA A 66 -6.30 -10.89 -14.34
N GLU A 67 -6.54 -11.20 -15.62
CA GLU A 67 -7.84 -11.05 -16.26
C GLU A 67 -8.95 -11.90 -15.61
N GLN A 68 -8.61 -13.03 -14.97
CA GLN A 68 -9.57 -13.88 -14.28
C GLN A 68 -10.20 -13.19 -13.05
N VAL A 69 -9.48 -12.26 -12.43
CA VAL A 69 -9.96 -11.54 -11.24
C VAL A 69 -10.40 -10.11 -11.54
N PHE A 70 -9.84 -9.50 -12.59
CA PHE A 70 -10.19 -8.14 -12.98
C PHE A 70 -10.14 -7.98 -14.50
N LYS A 71 -11.30 -7.71 -15.12
CA LYS A 71 -11.41 -7.56 -16.58
C LYS A 71 -10.60 -6.37 -17.11
N GLY A 72 -9.91 -6.55 -18.22
CA GLY A 72 -9.12 -5.53 -18.89
C GLY A 72 -7.66 -5.48 -18.45
N THR A 73 -7.28 -6.23 -17.40
CA THR A 73 -5.91 -6.20 -16.88
C THR A 73 -4.88 -6.87 -17.78
N SER A 74 -5.30 -7.78 -18.66
CA SER A 74 -4.41 -8.40 -19.67
C SER A 74 -3.83 -7.41 -20.69
N LYS A 75 -4.40 -6.19 -20.76
CA LYS A 75 -3.98 -5.11 -21.68
C LYS A 75 -3.23 -4.00 -20.97
N LEU A 76 -2.96 -4.13 -19.67
CA LEU A 76 -2.19 -3.12 -18.93
C LEU A 76 -0.76 -3.05 -19.46
N GLU A 77 -0.30 -1.84 -19.66
CA GLU A 77 1.12 -1.57 -19.92
C GLU A 77 1.92 -1.67 -18.60
N PRO A 78 3.21 -2.03 -18.66
CA PRO A 78 4.06 -2.02 -17.47
C PRO A 78 4.02 -0.69 -16.72
N LEU A 79 4.03 -0.76 -15.40
CA LEU A 79 3.98 0.36 -14.47
C LEU A 79 2.65 1.14 -14.49
N THR A 80 1.57 0.47 -14.92
CA THR A 80 0.19 1.00 -14.84
C THR A 80 -0.71 0.11 -13.98
N THR A 81 -1.89 0.60 -13.69
CA THR A 81 -2.83 -0.03 -12.76
C THR A 81 -4.24 -0.06 -13.33
N ALA A 82 -4.99 -1.10 -12.97
CA ALA A 82 -6.46 -1.09 -13.00
C ALA A 82 -6.98 -1.22 -11.57
N ALA A 83 -7.85 -0.33 -11.15
CA ALA A 83 -8.34 -0.29 -9.78
C ALA A 83 -9.86 -0.10 -9.70
N LYS A 84 -10.44 -0.60 -8.61
CA LYS A 84 -11.80 -0.36 -8.13
C LYS A 84 -11.75 -0.32 -6.60
N GLN A 85 -12.87 0.01 -5.95
CA GLN A 85 -12.92 0.26 -4.52
C GLN A 85 -12.27 -0.85 -3.67
N ASP A 86 -12.47 -2.11 -4.02
CA ASP A 86 -12.06 -3.28 -3.24
C ASP A 86 -10.72 -3.90 -3.66
N MET A 87 -10.17 -3.53 -4.81
CA MET A 87 -8.90 -4.07 -5.29
C MET A 87 -8.22 -3.20 -6.34
N ALA A 88 -6.89 -3.35 -6.43
CA ALA A 88 -6.06 -2.82 -7.50
C ALA A 88 -5.17 -3.93 -8.07
N VAL A 89 -5.00 -3.94 -9.40
CA VAL A 89 -4.09 -4.83 -10.11
C VAL A 89 -2.99 -3.97 -10.72
N LEU A 90 -1.79 -4.13 -10.22
CA LEU A 90 -0.59 -3.41 -10.63
C LEU A 90 0.19 -4.26 -11.64
N CYS A 91 0.39 -3.77 -12.84
CA CYS A 91 1.27 -4.38 -13.84
C CYS A 91 2.70 -3.91 -13.56
N LEU A 92 3.55 -4.77 -12.98
CA LEU A 92 4.93 -4.42 -12.66
C LEU A 92 5.84 -4.56 -13.89
N THR A 93 5.66 -5.67 -14.61
CA THR A 93 6.30 -5.96 -15.91
C THR A 93 5.28 -6.65 -16.80
N ARG A 94 5.64 -6.99 -18.03
CA ARG A 94 4.74 -7.72 -18.94
C ARG A 94 4.27 -9.07 -18.39
N ASN A 95 4.99 -9.67 -17.45
CA ASN A 95 4.69 -10.99 -16.87
C ASN A 95 4.66 -11.02 -15.33
N ASP A 96 4.73 -9.87 -14.68
CA ASP A 96 4.66 -9.79 -13.22
C ASP A 96 3.59 -8.79 -12.81
N TYR A 97 2.66 -9.24 -11.98
CA TYR A 97 1.55 -8.46 -11.46
C TYR A 97 1.49 -8.56 -9.95
N LEU A 98 1.08 -7.48 -9.30
CA LEU A 98 0.75 -7.45 -7.89
C LEU A 98 -0.71 -7.04 -7.73
N ILE A 99 -1.49 -7.90 -7.07
CA ILE A 99 -2.88 -7.62 -6.73
C ILE A 99 -2.91 -7.15 -5.28
N LEU A 100 -3.48 -5.97 -5.05
CA LEU A 100 -3.82 -5.47 -3.72
C LEU A 100 -5.33 -5.59 -3.57
N CYS A 101 -5.81 -6.08 -2.42
CA CYS A 101 -7.24 -6.25 -2.19
C CYS A 101 -7.63 -5.96 -0.74
N GLN A 102 -8.93 -5.77 -0.51
CA GLN A 102 -9.48 -5.63 0.84
C GLN A 102 -9.07 -6.82 1.71
N PRO A 103 -8.85 -6.58 3.02
CA PRO A 103 -8.48 -7.63 3.95
C PRO A 103 -9.49 -8.78 3.97
N GLY A 104 -9.01 -10.01 3.81
CA GLY A 104 -9.84 -11.22 3.81
C GLY A 104 -10.32 -11.68 2.42
N MET A 105 -10.09 -10.91 1.36
CA MET A 105 -10.44 -11.33 -0.01
C MET A 105 -9.42 -12.29 -0.64
N GLU A 106 -8.27 -12.49 -0.01
CA GLU A 106 -7.14 -13.24 -0.59
C GLU A 106 -7.55 -14.65 -1.00
N THR A 107 -8.27 -15.36 -0.14
CA THR A 107 -8.68 -16.75 -0.39
C THR A 107 -9.59 -16.85 -1.63
N GLU A 108 -10.60 -16.01 -1.71
CA GLU A 108 -11.51 -15.96 -2.85
C GLU A 108 -10.79 -15.65 -4.17
N LEU A 109 -9.83 -14.74 -4.15
CA LEU A 109 -9.06 -14.38 -5.34
C LEU A 109 -8.11 -15.50 -5.76
N LEU A 110 -7.47 -16.16 -4.80
CA LEU A 110 -6.59 -17.32 -5.06
C LEU A 110 -7.37 -18.49 -5.70
N GLU A 111 -8.61 -18.74 -5.29
CA GLU A 111 -9.46 -19.77 -5.88
C GLU A 111 -9.89 -19.47 -7.33
N LYS A 112 -9.98 -18.19 -7.70
CA LYS A 112 -10.32 -17.76 -9.07
C LYS A 112 -9.18 -17.85 -10.06
N ILE A 113 -7.94 -17.84 -9.57
CA ILE A 113 -6.75 -17.82 -10.42
C ILE A 113 -6.29 -19.26 -10.70
N ASP A 114 -6.22 -19.62 -11.98
CA ASP A 114 -5.70 -20.92 -12.41
C ASP A 114 -4.18 -21.01 -12.18
N PRO A 115 -3.73 -21.83 -11.20
CA PRO A 115 -2.29 -21.94 -10.87
C PRO A 115 -1.48 -22.68 -11.96
N GLN A 116 -2.13 -23.27 -12.97
CA GLN A 116 -1.43 -23.93 -14.07
C GLN A 116 -0.91 -22.93 -15.11
N ILE A 117 -1.49 -21.74 -15.19
CA ILE A 117 -1.12 -20.73 -16.19
C ILE A 117 -0.11 -19.71 -15.70
N THR A 118 0.09 -19.59 -14.38
CA THR A 118 1.03 -18.64 -13.76
C THR A 118 1.46 -19.13 -12.38
N THR A 119 2.59 -18.63 -11.87
CA THR A 119 2.95 -18.80 -10.46
C THR A 119 2.17 -17.78 -9.63
N VAL A 120 1.34 -18.26 -8.71
CA VAL A 120 0.54 -17.45 -7.80
C VAL A 120 1.12 -17.54 -6.39
N THR A 121 1.34 -16.41 -5.74
CA THR A 121 1.89 -16.40 -4.37
C THR A 121 1.13 -15.40 -3.51
N ASP A 122 0.55 -15.87 -2.40
CA ASP A 122 0.05 -14.99 -1.34
C ASP A 122 1.25 -14.38 -0.58
N GLN A 123 1.42 -13.08 -0.71
CA GLN A 123 2.47 -12.29 -0.06
C GLN A 123 1.93 -11.46 1.11
N THR A 124 0.67 -11.63 1.50
CA THR A 124 0.01 -10.86 2.56
C THR A 124 0.79 -10.89 3.88
N GLY A 125 1.35 -12.06 4.23
CA GLY A 125 2.14 -12.22 5.45
C GLY A 125 3.62 -11.81 5.33
N SER A 126 4.17 -11.71 4.13
CA SER A 126 5.60 -11.42 3.88
C SER A 126 5.89 -9.97 3.48
N GLN A 127 4.87 -9.23 3.07
CA GLN A 127 4.97 -7.82 2.69
C GLN A 127 4.23 -6.93 3.69
N GLY A 128 4.87 -5.81 4.05
CA GLY A 128 4.22 -4.67 4.71
C GLY A 128 3.58 -3.73 3.68
N CYS A 129 2.72 -2.84 4.15
CA CYS A 129 2.13 -1.80 3.32
C CYS A 129 1.97 -0.52 4.14
N LEU A 130 2.59 0.57 3.70
CA LEU A 130 2.39 1.89 4.25
C LEU A 130 1.65 2.77 3.25
N VAL A 131 0.80 3.66 3.76
CA VAL A 131 0.07 4.63 2.94
C VAL A 131 0.39 6.02 3.42
N LEU A 132 0.78 6.87 2.49
CA LEU A 132 1.03 8.28 2.73
C LEU A 132 -0.08 9.11 2.09
N GLY A 133 -0.79 9.87 2.91
CA GLY A 133 -1.90 10.75 2.50
C GLY A 133 -1.66 12.20 2.84
N GLY A 134 -2.50 13.07 2.27
CA GLY A 134 -2.50 14.51 2.53
C GLY A 134 -1.80 15.36 1.48
N PRO A 135 -2.02 16.69 1.50
CA PRO A 135 -1.55 17.61 0.45
C PRO A 135 -0.03 17.76 0.40
N ARG A 136 0.67 17.51 1.50
CA ARG A 136 2.14 17.64 1.58
C ARG A 136 2.90 16.31 1.39
N ARG A 137 2.21 15.24 0.98
CA ARG A 137 2.86 13.92 0.78
C ARG A 137 3.99 13.95 -0.26
N ASP A 138 3.85 14.78 -1.30
CA ASP A 138 4.90 14.92 -2.31
C ASP A 138 6.19 15.50 -1.74
N GLU A 139 6.11 16.43 -0.76
CA GLU A 139 7.29 16.97 -0.07
C GLU A 139 8.02 15.90 0.75
N VAL A 140 7.26 15.01 1.41
CA VAL A 140 7.84 13.87 2.16
C VAL A 140 8.57 12.94 1.20
N LEU A 141 7.90 12.51 0.13
CA LEU A 141 8.51 11.59 -0.84
C LEU A 141 9.72 12.16 -1.55
N GLN A 142 9.69 13.43 -1.98
CA GLN A 142 10.83 14.09 -2.63
C GLN A 142 12.08 14.17 -1.76
N ARG A 143 11.90 14.21 -0.44
CA ARG A 143 13.01 14.20 0.52
C ARG A 143 13.48 12.80 0.90
N SER A 144 12.67 11.77 0.60
CA SER A 144 12.90 10.39 1.03
C SER A 144 13.53 9.51 -0.06
N THR A 145 13.46 9.91 -1.33
CA THR A 145 13.98 9.14 -2.46
C THR A 145 14.69 10.03 -3.48
N ALA A 146 15.64 9.45 -4.22
CA ALA A 146 16.33 10.14 -5.31
C ALA A 146 15.49 10.23 -6.60
N VAL A 147 14.36 9.54 -6.67
CA VAL A 147 13.48 9.56 -7.86
C VAL A 147 12.62 10.82 -7.86
N ASP A 148 12.49 11.43 -9.04
CA ASP A 148 11.58 12.57 -9.23
C ASP A 148 10.13 12.11 -9.22
N LEU A 149 9.48 12.25 -8.06
CA LEU A 149 8.08 11.85 -7.81
C LEU A 149 7.09 13.00 -7.98
N ARG A 150 7.45 14.10 -8.64
CA ARG A 150 6.52 15.19 -8.90
C ARG A 150 5.31 14.71 -9.71
N ARG A 151 4.15 15.31 -9.47
CA ARG A 151 2.86 14.89 -10.07
C ARG A 151 2.80 15.01 -11.58
N ASP A 152 3.60 15.87 -12.18
CA ASP A 152 3.76 15.98 -13.63
C ASP A 152 4.59 14.84 -14.24
N LYS A 153 5.34 14.09 -13.41
CA LYS A 153 6.15 12.94 -13.81
C LYS A 153 5.48 11.61 -13.48
N ILE A 154 4.93 11.50 -12.29
CA ILE A 154 4.26 10.29 -11.80
C ILE A 154 2.79 10.64 -11.51
N VAL A 155 1.92 10.33 -12.46
CA VAL A 155 0.48 10.62 -12.37
C VAL A 155 -0.26 9.56 -11.56
N ALA A 156 -1.51 9.85 -11.17
CA ALA A 156 -2.39 8.86 -10.57
C ALA A 156 -2.58 7.65 -11.51
N GLY A 157 -2.67 6.45 -10.95
CA GLY A 157 -2.67 5.18 -11.70
C GLY A 157 -1.28 4.63 -12.00
N SER A 158 -0.21 5.40 -11.74
CA SER A 158 1.17 4.94 -11.98
C SER A 158 1.67 4.01 -10.89
N VAL A 159 2.50 3.07 -11.30
CA VAL A 159 3.28 2.19 -10.43
C VAL A 159 4.76 2.53 -10.59
N LEU A 160 5.50 2.50 -9.50
CA LEU A 160 6.94 2.70 -9.47
C LEU A 160 7.59 1.63 -8.60
N GLN A 161 8.66 1.01 -9.12
CA GLN A 161 9.55 0.16 -8.33
C GLN A 161 10.83 0.94 -8.03
N SER A 162 11.08 1.24 -6.76
CA SER A 162 12.20 2.07 -6.32
C SER A 162 12.58 1.77 -4.87
N SER A 163 13.33 2.66 -4.23
CA SER A 163 13.66 2.58 -2.83
C SER A 163 13.46 3.92 -2.12
N ILE A 164 13.07 3.84 -0.84
CA ILE A 164 13.16 4.94 0.12
C ILE A 164 14.31 4.59 1.06
N HIS A 165 15.31 5.47 1.14
CA HIS A 165 16.60 5.13 1.73
C HIS A 165 17.14 3.83 1.12
N THR A 166 17.25 2.76 1.93
CA THR A 166 17.74 1.44 1.50
C THR A 166 16.63 0.41 1.35
N VAL A 167 15.37 0.78 1.61
CA VAL A 167 14.23 -0.14 1.57
C VAL A 167 13.60 -0.13 0.19
N GLY A 168 13.74 -1.26 -0.54
CA GLY A 168 13.06 -1.45 -1.82
C GLY A 168 11.54 -1.52 -1.63
N MET A 169 10.80 -0.86 -2.51
CA MET A 169 9.34 -0.81 -2.45
C MET A 169 8.69 -0.78 -3.83
N THR A 170 7.45 -1.20 -3.90
CA THR A 170 6.52 -0.91 -5.00
C THR A 170 5.57 0.18 -4.54
N LEU A 171 5.61 1.33 -5.21
CA LEU A 171 4.71 2.45 -4.95
C LEU A 171 3.59 2.45 -5.99
N TYR A 172 2.35 2.48 -5.54
CA TYR A 172 1.17 2.76 -6.34
C TYR A 172 0.63 4.13 -5.98
N ARG A 173 0.65 5.06 -6.94
CA ARG A 173 0.15 6.42 -6.76
C ARG A 173 -1.32 6.49 -7.11
N THR A 174 -2.15 6.86 -6.15
CA THR A 174 -3.54 7.25 -6.39
C THR A 174 -3.67 8.78 -6.44
N LYS A 175 -4.85 9.28 -6.74
CA LYS A 175 -5.13 10.72 -6.68
C LYS A 175 -4.86 11.31 -5.29
N ASN A 176 -5.23 10.59 -4.23
CA ASN A 176 -5.21 11.07 -2.85
C ASN A 176 -4.09 10.49 -2.00
N PHE A 177 -3.54 9.32 -2.38
CA PHE A 177 -2.61 8.55 -1.56
C PHE A 177 -1.47 7.98 -2.39
N ASP A 178 -0.35 7.71 -1.72
CA ASP A 178 0.75 6.90 -2.23
C ASP A 178 0.83 5.63 -1.38
N ILE A 179 0.56 4.47 -2.00
CA ILE A 179 0.53 3.15 -1.37
C ILE A 179 1.88 2.47 -1.62
N MET A 180 2.60 2.12 -0.56
CA MET A 180 3.96 1.59 -0.61
C MET A 180 3.99 0.17 -0.07
N VAL A 181 4.14 -0.82 -0.95
CA VAL A 181 4.34 -2.23 -0.59
C VAL A 181 5.84 -2.52 -0.49
N HIS A 182 6.27 -3.14 0.59
CA HIS A 182 7.68 -3.36 0.91
C HIS A 182 7.89 -4.65 1.72
N PRO A 183 9.12 -5.18 1.84
CA PRO A 183 9.40 -6.35 2.67
C PRO A 183 8.99 -6.11 4.13
N ARG A 184 8.23 -7.05 4.71
CA ARG A 184 7.68 -6.95 6.07
C ARG A 184 8.74 -6.67 7.15
N ASN A 185 9.90 -7.30 7.03
CA ASN A 185 11.00 -7.17 7.99
C ASN A 185 11.67 -5.79 7.99
N LEU A 186 11.39 -4.95 6.99
CA LEU A 186 11.91 -3.59 6.86
C LEU A 186 10.86 -2.51 7.14
N SER A 187 9.67 -2.91 7.62
CA SER A 187 8.55 -1.98 7.83
C SER A 187 8.85 -0.89 8.87
N GLU A 188 9.45 -1.25 10.01
CA GLU A 188 9.83 -0.26 11.04
C GLU A 188 10.89 0.71 10.50
N SER A 189 11.91 0.20 9.79
CA SER A 189 12.94 1.06 9.19
C SER A 189 12.37 2.03 8.15
N LEU A 190 11.42 1.58 7.32
CA LEU A 190 10.75 2.44 6.35
C LEU A 190 9.86 3.47 7.03
N TYR A 191 9.11 3.04 8.06
CA TYR A 191 8.26 3.93 8.85
C TYR A 191 9.09 5.04 9.51
N ASP A 192 10.17 4.68 10.20
CA ASP A 192 11.04 5.64 10.90
C ASP A 192 11.67 6.63 9.90
N ALA A 193 12.18 6.13 8.77
CA ALA A 193 12.76 6.97 7.73
C ALA A 193 11.77 7.99 7.15
N LEU A 194 10.52 7.57 6.93
CA LEU A 194 9.45 8.49 6.46
C LEU A 194 9.05 9.48 7.55
N MET A 195 8.93 9.02 8.80
CA MET A 195 8.57 9.90 9.92
C MET A 195 9.63 10.96 10.20
N ASP A 196 10.92 10.60 10.18
CA ASP A 196 12.03 11.55 10.39
C ASP A 196 11.98 12.72 9.38
N VAL A 197 11.70 12.42 8.12
CA VAL A 197 11.51 13.45 7.09
C VAL A 197 10.18 14.17 7.24
N GLY A 198 9.12 13.44 7.53
CA GLY A 198 7.75 13.93 7.51
C GLY A 198 7.38 14.85 8.67
N ILE A 199 7.96 14.63 9.86
CA ILE A 199 7.73 15.50 11.04
C ILE A 199 8.06 16.97 10.72
N GLY A 200 9.14 17.22 9.98
CA GLY A 200 9.53 18.57 9.56
C GLY A 200 8.54 19.26 8.61
N VAL A 201 7.60 18.53 8.05
CA VAL A 201 6.53 19.05 7.18
C VAL A 201 5.12 18.81 7.76
N GLY A 202 5.02 18.57 9.06
CA GLY A 202 3.76 18.42 9.77
C GLY A 202 3.12 17.03 9.66
N MET A 203 3.85 16.01 9.20
CA MET A 203 3.31 14.65 9.12
C MET A 203 3.11 14.05 10.52
N VAL A 204 2.01 13.33 10.67
CA VAL A 204 1.70 12.55 11.88
C VAL A 204 1.42 11.08 11.52
N PRO A 205 1.61 10.15 12.45
CA PRO A 205 1.09 8.79 12.27
C PRO A 205 -0.43 8.81 12.33
N GLY A 206 -1.07 7.91 11.59
CA GLY A 206 -2.51 7.72 11.59
C GLY A 206 -2.92 6.26 11.51
N GLY A 207 -4.17 6.00 11.85
CA GLY A 207 -4.76 4.68 11.77
C GLY A 207 -5.80 4.55 10.66
N ILE A 208 -6.32 3.31 10.51
CA ILE A 208 -7.28 2.98 9.45
C ILE A 208 -8.63 3.70 9.56
N ALA A 209 -8.96 4.25 10.74
CA ALA A 209 -10.17 5.05 10.90
C ALA A 209 -10.06 6.43 10.24
N THR A 210 -8.84 6.91 9.96
CA THR A 210 -8.57 8.18 9.27
C THR A 210 -8.64 8.01 7.76
N VAL A 211 -8.11 6.89 7.24
CA VAL A 211 -8.19 6.52 5.82
C VAL A 211 -8.58 5.05 5.73
N PRO A 212 -9.85 4.74 5.48
CA PRO A 212 -10.30 3.39 5.20
C PRO A 212 -9.65 2.85 3.91
N VAL A 213 -9.43 1.54 3.87
CA VAL A 213 -8.86 0.89 2.68
C VAL A 213 -9.77 1.09 1.48
N SER A 214 -9.26 1.75 0.46
CA SER A 214 -9.90 1.92 -0.85
C SER A 214 -8.83 2.10 -1.90
N PHE A 215 -8.99 1.43 -3.04
CA PHE A 215 -8.04 1.51 -4.16
C PHE A 215 -8.60 2.33 -5.32
N GLU A 216 -9.84 2.79 -5.22
CA GLU A 216 -10.50 3.54 -6.27
C GLU A 216 -9.87 4.92 -6.45
N GLU A 217 -9.69 5.32 -7.70
CA GLU A 217 -9.44 6.71 -8.03
C GLU A 217 -10.79 7.43 -8.02
N ASP A 218 -11.00 8.34 -7.08
CA ASP A 218 -12.15 9.24 -7.13
C ASP A 218 -12.17 9.95 -8.49
N LYS A 219 -13.24 9.67 -9.25
CA LYS A 219 -13.48 10.28 -10.57
C LYS A 219 -13.67 11.77 -10.49
#